data_5528f27aebd8eae8944ec45a923d97b2
#
_entry.id   5528f27aebd8eae8944ec45a923d97b2
#
_cell.length_a   1.000
_cell.length_b   1.000
_cell.length_c   1.000
_cell.angle_alpha   90.00
_cell.angle_beta   90.00
_cell.angle_gamma   90.00
#
_symmetry.space_group_name_H-M   'P 1'
#
loop_
_entity.id
_entity.type
_entity.pdbx_description
1 polymer ?
#
loop_
_entity_poly.entity_id
_entity_poly.type
_entity_poly.pdbx_seq_one_letter_code
_entity_poly.pdbx_strand_id
1 'polypeptide(L)'
;RLARPMYAAGGRAGGLLQNCFSYHFTPAAFMVEGGAARIGCTVIPAGIGQTEMQVQAMVDLKPDTYIGTPSFLKLIIEKAREMGADISSVTKAVMGAEALPESLRSWFAENGVPHVFQTYASADIGSIAYETASNGKLNPGMVVDENVLLEIVHPGSGIPVAPGEVGEVVVTVFNADYPLIRFATGDLSAVLMDAPESPCGRTNTRIKGWMGRADQTAKVRAMFVHPSQVHEIARRHPQIRKARLVVTGRMANDEMALHCEVDNPHDASGTEAIIGSIRE
;
A
#
# COMPACT_ATOMS: atom_id res chain seq x y z
N ARG A 1 -6.14 -11.60 12.98
CA ARG A 1 -6.46 -10.42 12.16
C ARG A 1 -6.08 -10.61 10.69
N LEU A 2 -4.85 -11.03 10.36
CA LEU A 2 -4.44 -11.23 8.96
C LEU A 2 -5.19 -12.35 8.21
N ALA A 3 -5.95 -13.19 8.88
CA ALA A 3 -6.85 -14.15 8.22
C ALA A 3 -7.87 -13.48 7.29
N ARG A 4 -8.38 -12.29 7.66
CA ARG A 4 -9.41 -11.57 6.88
C ARG A 4 -8.90 -11.08 5.53
N PRO A 5 -7.78 -10.34 5.43
CA PRO A 5 -7.24 -9.95 4.13
C PRO A 5 -6.88 -11.17 3.26
N MET A 6 -6.31 -12.20 3.82
CA MET A 6 -6.01 -13.42 3.07
C MET A 6 -7.28 -14.10 2.54
N TYR A 7 -8.33 -14.21 3.39
CA TYR A 7 -9.61 -14.77 2.95
C TYR A 7 -10.28 -13.90 1.89
N ALA A 8 -10.22 -12.58 2.03
CA ALA A 8 -10.74 -11.62 1.05
C ALA A 8 -10.01 -11.72 -0.30
N ALA A 9 -8.71 -12.02 -0.28
CA ALA A 9 -7.88 -12.27 -1.46
C ALA A 9 -8.08 -13.67 -2.08
N GLY A 10 -8.99 -14.47 -1.55
CA GLY A 10 -9.30 -15.80 -2.09
C GLY A 10 -8.53 -16.95 -1.44
N GLY A 11 -7.84 -16.74 -0.32
CA GLY A 11 -7.25 -17.82 0.48
C GLY A 11 -8.34 -18.74 1.05
N ARG A 12 -8.18 -20.05 0.93
CA ARG A 12 -9.12 -21.08 1.41
C ARG A 12 -8.35 -22.24 2.01
N ALA A 13 -9.05 -23.05 2.80
CA ALA A 13 -8.49 -24.27 3.36
C ALA A 13 -7.89 -25.17 2.27
N GLY A 14 -6.69 -25.69 2.53
CA GLY A 14 -5.89 -26.46 1.58
C GLY A 14 -5.04 -25.62 0.61
N GLY A 15 -5.16 -24.29 0.60
CA GLY A 15 -4.29 -23.40 -0.18
C GLY A 15 -2.86 -23.41 0.34
N LEU A 16 -1.89 -23.19 -0.56
CA LEU A 16 -0.46 -23.13 -0.25
C LEU A 16 0.06 -21.70 -0.52
N LEU A 17 0.58 -21.08 0.53
CA LEU A 17 1.06 -19.71 0.51
C LEU A 17 2.58 -19.67 0.60
N GLN A 18 3.26 -18.92 -0.28
CA GLN A 18 4.67 -18.57 -0.09
C GLN A 18 4.78 -17.24 0.64
N ASN A 19 5.24 -17.28 1.90
CA ASN A 19 5.40 -16.12 2.75
C ASN A 19 6.81 -15.53 2.63
N CYS A 20 6.90 -14.38 1.99
CA CYS A 20 8.15 -13.66 1.72
C CYS A 20 8.34 -12.44 2.62
N PHE A 21 7.63 -12.34 3.75
CA PHE A 21 7.98 -11.40 4.80
C PHE A 21 9.13 -11.93 5.67
N SER A 22 9.88 -11.00 6.27
CA SER A 22 11.00 -11.36 7.15
C SER A 22 10.53 -12.05 8.42
N TYR A 23 11.25 -13.11 8.81
CA TYR A 23 11.14 -13.81 10.10
C TYR A 23 12.14 -13.26 11.14
N HIS A 24 12.99 -12.31 10.72
CA HIS A 24 14.10 -11.84 11.55
C HIS A 24 13.74 -10.52 12.25
N PHE A 25 13.55 -10.58 13.56
CA PHE A 25 13.22 -9.45 14.45
C PHE A 25 12.01 -8.60 14.01
N THR A 26 11.05 -9.20 13.33
CA THR A 26 9.80 -8.54 12.90
C THR A 26 8.63 -9.51 13.02
N PRO A 27 7.43 -9.05 13.42
CA PRO A 27 6.29 -9.93 13.61
C PRO A 27 5.55 -10.28 12.31
N ALA A 28 5.82 -9.59 11.19
CA ALA A 28 5.01 -9.68 9.97
C ALA A 28 4.82 -11.11 9.47
N ALA A 29 5.91 -11.89 9.35
CA ALA A 29 5.85 -13.25 8.87
C ALA A 29 5.03 -14.17 9.78
N PHE A 30 5.20 -14.05 11.11
CA PHE A 30 4.45 -14.81 12.10
C PHE A 30 2.96 -14.44 12.13
N MET A 31 2.64 -13.16 11.89
CA MET A 31 1.25 -12.73 11.74
C MET A 31 0.59 -13.36 10.50
N VAL A 32 1.34 -13.51 9.40
CA VAL A 32 0.89 -14.22 8.20
C VAL A 32 0.61 -15.69 8.52
N GLU A 33 1.53 -16.39 9.18
CA GLU A 33 1.34 -17.78 9.58
C GLU A 33 0.10 -17.98 10.46
N GLY A 34 -0.06 -17.15 11.49
CA GLY A 34 -1.26 -17.19 12.33
C GLY A 34 -2.56 -16.94 11.56
N GLY A 35 -2.52 -16.05 10.57
CA GLY A 35 -3.64 -15.81 9.67
C GLY A 35 -3.94 -17.02 8.76
N ALA A 36 -2.92 -17.58 8.14
CA ALA A 36 -3.01 -18.75 7.27
C ALA A 36 -3.54 -19.98 8.01
N ALA A 37 -3.00 -20.27 9.19
CA ALA A 37 -3.48 -21.37 10.05
C ALA A 37 -4.97 -21.22 10.37
N ARG A 38 -5.44 -19.98 10.64
CA ARG A 38 -6.85 -19.73 10.95
C ARG A 38 -7.81 -20.04 9.81
N ILE A 39 -7.36 -19.89 8.56
CA ILE A 39 -8.17 -20.21 7.36
C ILE A 39 -7.88 -21.61 6.79
N GLY A 40 -6.96 -22.37 7.40
CA GLY A 40 -6.61 -23.71 6.95
C GLY A 40 -5.66 -23.76 5.75
N CYS A 41 -4.87 -22.72 5.54
CA CYS A 41 -3.81 -22.69 4.53
C CYS A 41 -2.48 -23.21 5.11
N THR A 42 -1.66 -23.81 4.25
CA THR A 42 -0.28 -24.17 4.54
C THR A 42 0.65 -23.03 4.11
N VAL A 43 1.73 -22.79 4.86
CA VAL A 43 2.70 -21.73 4.58
C VAL A 43 4.07 -22.33 4.26
N ILE A 44 4.67 -21.86 3.18
CA ILE A 44 6.11 -22.00 2.92
C ILE A 44 6.79 -20.81 3.58
N PRO A 45 7.58 -21.00 4.66
CA PRO A 45 8.23 -19.89 5.38
C PRO A 45 9.50 -19.43 4.66
N ALA A 46 9.33 -18.85 3.48
CA ALA A 46 10.42 -18.54 2.55
C ALA A 46 11.25 -17.34 2.96
N GLY A 47 10.64 -16.35 3.66
CA GLY A 47 11.34 -15.15 4.13
C GLY A 47 11.77 -14.22 2.98
N ILE A 48 12.73 -13.36 3.27
CA ILE A 48 13.25 -12.37 2.31
C ILE A 48 14.54 -12.84 1.64
N GLY A 49 14.89 -12.26 0.49
CA GLY A 49 16.11 -12.53 -0.25
C GLY A 49 16.12 -13.90 -0.94
N GLN A 50 17.31 -14.41 -1.26
CA GLN A 50 17.52 -15.72 -1.89
C GLN A 50 16.62 -15.94 -3.13
N THR A 51 16.58 -14.97 -4.04
CA THR A 51 15.58 -14.90 -5.14
C THR A 51 15.52 -16.18 -5.99
N GLU A 52 16.67 -16.82 -6.27
CA GLU A 52 16.71 -18.08 -7.02
C GLU A 52 16.06 -19.24 -6.24
N MET A 53 16.30 -19.33 -4.93
CA MET A 53 15.65 -20.32 -4.07
C MET A 53 14.15 -20.08 -3.95
N GLN A 54 13.71 -18.81 -3.96
CA GLN A 54 12.28 -18.46 -4.00
C GLN A 54 11.62 -19.01 -5.26
N VAL A 55 12.26 -18.81 -6.42
CA VAL A 55 11.79 -19.36 -7.70
C VAL A 55 11.76 -20.89 -7.65
N GLN A 56 12.83 -21.53 -7.17
CA GLN A 56 12.90 -23.00 -7.08
C GLN A 56 11.77 -23.55 -6.19
N ALA A 57 11.52 -22.90 -5.03
CA ALA A 57 10.42 -23.29 -4.15
C ALA A 57 9.05 -23.18 -4.84
N MET A 58 8.84 -22.12 -5.66
CA MET A 58 7.62 -21.97 -6.44
C MET A 58 7.45 -23.07 -7.50
N VAL A 59 8.53 -23.46 -8.16
CA VAL A 59 8.52 -24.53 -9.17
C VAL A 59 8.20 -25.88 -8.52
N ASP A 60 8.87 -26.21 -7.40
CA ASP A 60 8.78 -27.52 -6.77
C ASP A 60 7.48 -27.71 -5.97
N LEU A 61 7.09 -26.68 -5.21
CA LEU A 61 5.97 -26.76 -4.27
C LEU A 61 4.66 -26.21 -4.83
N LYS A 62 4.72 -25.43 -5.90
CA LYS A 62 3.56 -24.86 -6.62
C LYS A 62 2.57 -24.11 -5.71
N PRO A 63 3.02 -23.10 -4.92
CA PRO A 63 2.10 -22.29 -4.16
C PRO A 63 1.10 -21.57 -5.08
N ASP A 64 -0.13 -21.39 -4.59
CA ASP A 64 -1.16 -20.66 -5.33
C ASP A 64 -1.15 -19.16 -5.02
N THR A 65 -0.54 -18.78 -3.89
CA THR A 65 -0.57 -17.42 -3.37
C THR A 65 0.81 -16.97 -2.90
N TYR A 66 1.22 -15.77 -3.31
CA TYR A 66 2.37 -15.04 -2.76
C TYR A 66 1.91 -14.09 -1.66
N ILE A 67 2.70 -13.96 -0.59
CA ILE A 67 2.51 -12.92 0.43
C ILE A 67 3.84 -12.23 0.70
N GLY A 68 3.90 -10.90 0.52
CA GLY A 68 5.11 -10.12 0.69
C GLY A 68 5.00 -8.70 0.14
N THR A 69 6.14 -8.10 -0.21
CA THR A 69 6.18 -6.77 -0.80
C THR A 69 6.01 -6.83 -2.33
N PRO A 70 5.43 -5.79 -2.94
CA PRO A 70 5.32 -5.69 -4.40
C PRO A 70 6.67 -5.76 -5.10
N SER A 71 7.67 -5.03 -4.61
CA SER A 71 9.00 -4.97 -5.21
C SER A 71 9.66 -6.35 -5.26
N PHE A 72 9.50 -7.16 -4.20
CA PHE A 72 10.14 -8.47 -4.14
C PHE A 72 9.44 -9.50 -5.04
N LEU A 73 8.10 -9.47 -5.17
CA LEU A 73 7.44 -10.33 -6.16
C LEU A 73 7.87 -10.01 -7.59
N LYS A 74 8.03 -8.71 -7.89
CA LYS A 74 8.55 -8.30 -9.21
C LYS A 74 9.91 -8.91 -9.50
N LEU A 75 10.84 -8.84 -8.55
CA LEU A 75 12.17 -9.45 -8.67
C LEU A 75 12.10 -10.98 -8.85
N ILE A 76 11.19 -11.66 -8.13
CA ILE A 76 11.01 -13.12 -8.28
C ILE A 76 10.51 -13.47 -9.68
N ILE A 77 9.53 -12.73 -10.22
CA ILE A 77 9.00 -12.96 -11.57
C ILE A 77 10.09 -12.71 -12.64
N GLU A 78 10.85 -11.64 -12.50
CA GLU A 78 11.98 -11.34 -13.41
C GLU A 78 13.04 -12.45 -13.37
N LYS A 79 13.39 -12.92 -12.15
CA LYS A 79 14.35 -14.03 -11.98
C LYS A 79 13.81 -15.35 -12.55
N ALA A 80 12.52 -15.66 -12.36
CA ALA A 80 11.90 -16.85 -12.94
C ALA A 80 12.02 -16.85 -14.48
N ARG A 81 11.86 -15.69 -15.13
CA ARG A 81 12.06 -15.55 -16.57
C ARG A 81 13.51 -15.79 -16.98
N GLU A 82 14.48 -15.22 -16.25
CA GLU A 82 15.91 -15.45 -16.51
C GLU A 82 16.26 -16.93 -16.41
N MET A 83 15.67 -17.65 -15.47
CA MET A 83 15.87 -19.08 -15.23
C MET A 83 15.07 -19.98 -16.19
N GLY A 84 14.14 -19.43 -16.97
CA GLY A 84 13.18 -20.22 -17.76
C GLY A 84 12.25 -21.09 -16.89
N ALA A 85 11.99 -20.66 -15.67
CA ALA A 85 11.23 -21.38 -14.66
C ALA A 85 9.72 -21.11 -14.74
N ASP A 86 8.90 -22.14 -14.57
CA ASP A 86 7.45 -22.01 -14.55
C ASP A 86 6.94 -21.80 -13.12
N ILE A 87 6.46 -20.59 -12.84
CA ILE A 87 5.83 -20.21 -11.57
C ILE A 87 4.33 -19.88 -11.74
N SER A 88 3.70 -20.37 -12.80
CA SER A 88 2.29 -20.09 -13.16
C SER A 88 1.27 -20.57 -12.12
N SER A 89 1.68 -21.39 -11.16
CA SER A 89 0.85 -21.75 -10.00
C SER A 89 0.48 -20.54 -9.13
N VAL A 90 1.35 -19.51 -9.07
CA VAL A 90 1.14 -18.29 -8.28
C VAL A 90 0.20 -17.36 -9.04
N THR A 91 -1.09 -17.49 -8.79
CA THR A 91 -2.12 -16.65 -9.44
C THR A 91 -2.66 -15.52 -8.56
N LYS A 92 -2.33 -15.56 -7.27
CA LYS A 92 -2.79 -14.60 -6.25
C LYS A 92 -1.63 -14.00 -5.49
N ALA A 93 -1.77 -12.74 -5.08
CA ALA A 93 -0.81 -12.09 -4.20
C ALA A 93 -1.51 -11.20 -3.18
N VAL A 94 -1.01 -11.24 -1.92
CA VAL A 94 -1.39 -10.32 -0.85
C VAL A 94 -0.19 -9.44 -0.54
N MET A 95 -0.29 -8.17 -0.91
CA MET A 95 0.81 -7.21 -0.83
C MET A 95 0.69 -6.32 0.39
N GLY A 96 1.82 -6.01 1.03
CA GLY A 96 1.89 -5.08 2.14
C GLY A 96 3.25 -4.43 2.27
N ALA A 97 3.38 -3.53 3.24
CA ALA A 97 4.60 -2.79 3.61
C ALA A 97 5.15 -1.81 2.55
N GLU A 98 4.66 -1.83 1.33
CA GLU A 98 5.04 -0.91 0.25
C GLU A 98 3.80 -0.43 -0.50
N ALA A 99 3.91 0.72 -1.17
CA ALA A 99 2.88 1.20 -2.07
C ALA A 99 2.73 0.25 -3.28
N LEU A 100 1.50 0.06 -3.74
CA LEU A 100 1.18 -0.71 -4.93
C LEU A 100 0.51 0.22 -5.96
N PRO A 101 1.28 0.92 -6.80
CA PRO A 101 0.71 1.75 -7.86
C PRO A 101 -0.02 0.91 -8.90
N GLU A 102 -1.02 1.50 -9.57
CA GLU A 102 -1.85 0.81 -10.55
C GLU A 102 -1.02 0.26 -11.72
N SER A 103 0.04 0.97 -12.12
CA SER A 103 0.98 0.49 -13.16
C SER A 103 1.66 -0.83 -12.77
N LEU A 104 2.03 -0.98 -11.49
CA LEU A 104 2.65 -2.21 -11.02
C LEU A 104 1.61 -3.34 -10.87
N ARG A 105 0.39 -3.01 -10.47
CA ARG A 105 -0.73 -3.96 -10.43
C ARG A 105 -1.02 -4.52 -11.83
N SER A 106 -1.12 -3.64 -12.84
CA SER A 106 -1.31 -4.04 -14.24
C SER A 106 -0.15 -4.92 -14.73
N TRP A 107 1.07 -4.54 -14.39
CA TRP A 107 2.25 -5.33 -14.72
C TRP A 107 2.18 -6.76 -14.14
N PHE A 108 1.74 -6.94 -12.89
CA PHE A 108 1.56 -8.27 -12.31
C PHE A 108 0.52 -9.10 -13.06
N ALA A 109 -0.61 -8.49 -13.42
CA ALA A 109 -1.65 -9.19 -14.18
C ALA A 109 -1.14 -9.66 -15.55
N GLU A 110 -0.39 -8.84 -16.27
CA GLU A 110 0.25 -9.17 -17.55
C GLU A 110 1.35 -10.23 -17.40
N ASN A 111 1.86 -10.41 -16.18
CA ASN A 111 2.94 -11.34 -15.87
C ASN A 111 2.49 -12.58 -15.07
N GLY A 112 1.23 -12.94 -15.21
CA GLY A 112 0.69 -14.22 -14.72
C GLY A 112 0.10 -14.17 -13.30
N VAL A 113 0.11 -13.00 -12.62
CA VAL A 113 -0.48 -12.84 -11.28
C VAL A 113 -1.67 -11.86 -11.35
N PRO A 114 -2.84 -12.29 -11.84
CA PRO A 114 -3.97 -11.40 -12.08
C PRO A 114 -4.70 -10.95 -10.82
N HIS A 115 -4.58 -11.68 -9.70
CA HIS A 115 -5.33 -11.42 -8.48
C HIS A 115 -4.43 -10.84 -7.40
N VAL A 116 -4.18 -9.53 -7.47
CA VAL A 116 -3.32 -8.82 -6.52
C VAL A 116 -4.17 -7.97 -5.57
N PHE A 117 -3.96 -8.17 -4.27
CA PHE A 117 -4.66 -7.47 -3.20
C PHE A 117 -3.68 -6.77 -2.28
N GLN A 118 -4.00 -5.56 -1.88
CA GLN A 118 -3.20 -4.81 -0.93
C GLN A 118 -3.80 -4.91 0.48
N THR A 119 -2.93 -5.02 1.48
CA THR A 119 -3.27 -4.89 2.90
C THR A 119 -2.48 -3.76 3.53
N TYR A 120 -3.14 -2.96 4.34
CA TYR A 120 -2.56 -1.95 5.19
C TYR A 120 -2.47 -2.51 6.61
N ALA A 121 -1.26 -2.66 7.09
CA ALA A 121 -0.97 -3.25 8.40
C ALA A 121 0.29 -2.63 9.01
N SER A 122 0.43 -2.69 10.33
CA SER A 122 1.67 -2.37 11.03
C SER A 122 2.04 -3.46 12.03
N ALA A 123 3.29 -3.41 12.50
CA ALA A 123 3.80 -4.37 13.48
C ALA A 123 3.03 -4.31 14.81
N ASP A 124 2.67 -3.12 15.27
CA ASP A 124 2.00 -2.90 16.56
C ASP A 124 0.50 -3.20 16.52
N ILE A 125 -0.14 -2.93 15.38
CA ILE A 125 -1.60 -2.99 15.23
C ILE A 125 -2.04 -4.32 14.61
N GLY A 126 -1.26 -4.86 13.69
CA GLY A 126 -1.68 -5.91 12.76
C GLY A 126 -2.46 -5.30 11.59
N SER A 127 -3.49 -6.00 11.08
CA SER A 127 -4.33 -5.50 10.00
C SER A 127 -5.11 -4.26 10.42
N ILE A 128 -5.02 -3.21 9.61
CA ILE A 128 -5.77 -1.95 9.75
C ILE A 128 -6.88 -1.90 8.70
N ALA A 129 -6.52 -2.15 7.44
CA ALA A 129 -7.45 -2.17 6.32
C ALA A 129 -6.95 -3.09 5.20
N TYR A 130 -7.84 -3.55 4.34
CA TYR A 130 -7.52 -4.46 3.25
C TYR A 130 -8.45 -4.32 2.06
N GLU A 131 -7.96 -4.62 0.88
CA GLU A 131 -8.74 -4.68 -0.33
C GLU A 131 -9.65 -5.92 -0.37
N THR A 132 -10.75 -5.79 -1.08
CA THR A 132 -11.71 -6.87 -1.33
C THR A 132 -12.08 -6.90 -2.80
N ALA A 133 -12.56 -8.03 -3.29
CA ALA A 133 -13.06 -8.15 -4.65
C ALA A 133 -14.45 -8.79 -4.69
N SER A 134 -15.18 -8.51 -5.75
CA SER A 134 -16.47 -9.12 -6.07
C SER A 134 -16.51 -9.40 -7.56
N ASN A 135 -16.90 -10.63 -7.94
CA ASN A 135 -16.94 -11.06 -9.33
C ASN A 135 -15.62 -10.81 -10.10
N GLY A 136 -14.49 -11.07 -9.44
CA GLY A 136 -13.15 -10.91 -10.03
C GLY A 136 -12.67 -9.45 -10.18
N LYS A 137 -13.43 -8.46 -9.72
CA LYS A 137 -13.04 -7.04 -9.74
C LYS A 137 -12.80 -6.53 -8.33
N LEU A 138 -11.76 -5.72 -8.16
CA LEU A 138 -11.49 -5.03 -6.91
C LEU A 138 -12.62 -4.06 -6.58
N ASN A 139 -13.02 -4.06 -5.31
CA ASN A 139 -13.94 -3.07 -4.80
C ASN A 139 -13.19 -1.77 -4.48
N PRO A 140 -13.81 -0.60 -4.64
CA PRO A 140 -13.16 0.67 -4.33
C PRO A 140 -12.68 0.78 -2.89
N GLY A 141 -11.47 1.26 -2.67
CA GLY A 141 -10.87 1.48 -1.36
C GLY A 141 -10.58 0.20 -0.58
N MET A 142 -10.10 0.40 0.64
CA MET A 142 -9.77 -0.67 1.58
C MET A 142 -10.79 -0.71 2.71
N VAL A 143 -11.27 -1.89 3.03
CA VAL A 143 -12.19 -2.13 4.16
C VAL A 143 -11.41 -2.04 5.47
N VAL A 144 -11.85 -1.22 6.41
CA VAL A 144 -11.26 -1.12 7.75
C VAL A 144 -11.56 -2.40 8.54
N ASP A 145 -10.54 -2.96 9.21
CA ASP A 145 -10.69 -4.17 10.03
C ASP A 145 -11.60 -3.91 11.24
N GLU A 146 -12.46 -4.86 11.57
CA GLU A 146 -13.47 -4.74 12.65
C GLU A 146 -12.87 -4.64 14.06
N ASN A 147 -11.58 -4.95 14.24
CA ASN A 147 -10.91 -4.87 15.55
C ASN A 147 -10.20 -3.54 15.78
N VAL A 148 -10.38 -2.58 14.91
CA VAL A 148 -9.80 -1.25 15.06
C VAL A 148 -10.89 -0.17 14.94
N LEU A 149 -10.78 0.86 15.75
CA LEU A 149 -11.44 2.14 15.53
C LEU A 149 -10.45 3.04 14.81
N LEU A 150 -10.81 3.47 13.61
CA LEU A 150 -9.96 4.32 12.77
C LEU A 150 -10.52 5.73 12.74
N GLU A 151 -9.66 6.71 12.94
CA GLU A 151 -9.92 8.14 12.80
C GLU A 151 -8.96 8.71 11.75
N ILE A 152 -9.40 9.71 11.02
CA ILE A 152 -8.54 10.52 10.15
C ILE A 152 -8.47 11.91 10.77
N VAL A 153 -7.25 12.37 11.08
CA VAL A 153 -7.04 13.60 11.84
C VAL A 153 -6.04 14.53 11.16
N HIS A 154 -6.09 15.82 11.47
CA HIS A 154 -5.04 16.75 11.07
C HIS A 154 -3.71 16.35 11.71
N PRO A 155 -2.64 16.15 10.93
CA PRO A 155 -1.33 15.80 11.46
C PRO A 155 -0.85 16.74 12.55
N GLY A 156 -0.36 16.18 13.66
CA GLY A 156 0.19 16.92 14.78
C GLY A 156 -0.83 17.58 15.72
N SER A 157 -2.12 17.63 15.37
CA SER A 157 -3.15 18.21 16.26
C SER A 157 -4.08 17.16 16.87
N GLY A 158 -4.26 16.03 16.19
CA GLY A 158 -5.21 14.98 16.57
C GLY A 158 -6.68 15.38 16.43
N ILE A 159 -6.99 16.53 15.82
CA ILE A 159 -8.36 16.98 15.56
C ILE A 159 -8.88 16.26 14.31
N PRO A 160 -10.08 15.64 14.33
CA PRO A 160 -10.65 15.00 13.17
C PRO A 160 -10.76 15.96 11.97
N VAL A 161 -10.46 15.45 10.77
CA VAL A 161 -10.66 16.19 9.51
C VAL A 161 -12.12 16.10 9.07
N ALA A 162 -12.51 16.95 8.10
CA ALA A 162 -13.81 16.82 7.47
C ALA A 162 -13.94 15.47 6.73
N PRO A 163 -15.14 14.89 6.61
CA PRO A 163 -15.37 13.64 5.91
C PRO A 163 -14.80 13.66 4.48
N GLY A 164 -13.96 12.68 4.14
CA GLY A 164 -13.33 12.57 2.82
C GLY A 164 -12.05 13.40 2.63
N GLU A 165 -11.71 14.27 3.57
CA GLU A 165 -10.44 14.99 3.60
C GLU A 165 -9.28 14.08 3.96
N VAL A 166 -8.07 14.38 3.42
CA VAL A 166 -6.85 13.66 3.72
C VAL A 166 -6.30 14.08 5.08
N GLY A 167 -5.95 13.10 5.90
CA GLY A 167 -5.32 13.33 7.20
C GLY A 167 -4.52 12.13 7.66
N GLU A 168 -3.94 12.25 8.84
CA GLU A 168 -3.19 11.17 9.48
C GLU A 168 -4.13 10.09 10.00
N VAL A 169 -3.77 8.84 9.73
CA VAL A 169 -4.48 7.68 10.26
C VAL A 169 -4.14 7.48 11.72
N VAL A 170 -5.15 7.55 12.57
CA VAL A 170 -5.06 7.27 14.00
C VAL A 170 -5.92 6.04 14.31
N VAL A 171 -5.37 5.11 15.09
CA VAL A 171 -6.03 3.82 15.36
C VAL A 171 -6.13 3.55 16.84
N THR A 172 -7.31 3.11 17.30
CA THR A 172 -7.51 2.51 18.61
C THR A 172 -7.72 1.01 18.44
N VAL A 173 -6.95 0.20 19.18
CA VAL A 173 -6.98 -1.27 19.11
C VAL A 173 -7.66 -1.83 20.35
N PHE A 174 -8.66 -2.69 20.13
CA PHE A 174 -9.37 -3.41 21.21
C PHE A 174 -8.58 -4.67 21.62
N ASN A 175 -7.40 -4.47 22.21
CA ASN A 175 -6.57 -5.54 22.75
C ASN A 175 -6.28 -5.25 24.22
N ALA A 176 -6.73 -6.14 25.11
CA ALA A 176 -6.58 -5.95 26.54
C ALA A 176 -5.12 -6.06 27.02
N ASP A 177 -4.31 -6.88 26.33
CA ASP A 177 -2.90 -7.14 26.72
C ASP A 177 -1.96 -6.04 26.22
N TYR A 178 -2.29 -5.40 25.10
CA TYR A 178 -1.51 -4.32 24.47
C TYR A 178 -2.46 -3.26 23.90
N PRO A 179 -3.08 -2.44 24.73
CA PRO A 179 -4.04 -1.44 24.28
C PRO A 179 -3.28 -0.26 23.63
N LEU A 180 -3.63 0.04 22.39
CA LEU A 180 -3.20 1.26 21.71
C LEU A 180 -4.42 2.16 21.58
N ILE A 181 -4.38 3.30 22.24
CA ILE A 181 -5.48 4.27 22.24
C ILE A 181 -5.05 5.49 21.45
N ARG A 182 -5.75 5.77 20.34
CA ARG A 182 -5.47 6.86 19.42
C ARG A 182 -3.99 6.90 18.97
N PHE A 183 -3.49 5.73 18.60
CA PHE A 183 -2.11 5.58 18.11
C PHE A 183 -1.99 6.19 16.70
N ALA A 184 -1.14 7.22 16.58
CA ALA A 184 -0.84 7.88 15.33
C ALA A 184 0.13 7.01 14.51
N THR A 185 -0.29 6.58 13.33
CA THR A 185 0.50 5.68 12.48
C THR A 185 1.61 6.39 11.72
N GLY A 186 1.52 7.70 11.59
CA GLY A 186 2.36 8.52 10.72
C GLY A 186 2.03 8.36 9.23
N ASP A 187 0.94 7.68 8.89
CA ASP A 187 0.49 7.48 7.51
C ASP A 187 -0.72 8.35 7.21
N LEU A 188 -0.85 8.77 5.95
CA LEU A 188 -1.99 9.53 5.45
C LEU A 188 -3.00 8.64 4.75
N SER A 189 -4.28 8.93 4.95
CA SER A 189 -5.40 8.39 4.20
C SER A 189 -6.59 9.35 4.21
N ALA A 190 -7.69 8.93 3.59
CA ALA A 190 -8.98 9.60 3.66
C ALA A 190 -10.11 8.58 3.67
N VAL A 191 -11.22 8.90 4.32
CA VAL A 191 -12.44 8.09 4.23
C VAL A 191 -12.98 8.14 2.81
N LEU A 192 -13.37 7.02 2.26
CA LEU A 192 -14.02 6.93 0.95
C LEU A 192 -15.52 7.17 1.13
N MET A 193 -15.98 8.38 0.78
CA MET A 193 -17.36 8.82 1.02
C MET A 193 -18.39 8.23 0.05
N ASP A 194 -18.03 8.17 -1.23
CA ASP A 194 -18.93 7.76 -2.31
C ASP A 194 -18.75 6.29 -2.68
N ALA A 195 -18.39 5.45 -1.70
CA ALA A 195 -18.29 4.03 -1.96
C ALA A 195 -19.70 3.45 -2.18
N PRO A 196 -19.97 2.81 -3.33
CA PRO A 196 -21.20 2.06 -3.50
C PRO A 196 -21.32 1.01 -2.40
N GLU A 197 -22.53 0.54 -2.12
CA GLU A 197 -22.71 -0.61 -1.23
C GLU A 197 -21.73 -1.70 -1.60
N SER A 198 -21.05 -2.25 -0.59
CA SER A 198 -20.00 -3.22 -0.84
C SER A 198 -20.59 -4.47 -1.50
N PRO A 199 -20.23 -4.80 -2.75
CA PRO A 199 -20.74 -6.01 -3.41
C PRO A 199 -20.40 -7.29 -2.65
N CYS A 200 -19.44 -7.23 -1.72
CA CYS A 200 -19.09 -8.33 -0.83
C CYS A 200 -19.88 -8.36 0.49
N GLY A 201 -20.89 -7.48 0.64
CA GLY A 201 -21.78 -7.42 1.83
C GLY A 201 -21.16 -6.81 3.08
N ARG A 202 -19.91 -6.32 3.03
CA ARG A 202 -19.29 -5.64 4.17
C ARG A 202 -19.80 -4.20 4.28
N THR A 203 -20.18 -3.81 5.48
CA THR A 203 -20.70 -2.46 5.80
C THR A 203 -19.67 -1.57 6.50
N ASN A 204 -18.45 -2.08 6.71
CA ASN A 204 -17.36 -1.35 7.34
C ASN A 204 -16.99 -0.08 6.57
N THR A 205 -16.54 0.93 7.30
CA THR A 205 -15.89 2.10 6.71
C THR A 205 -14.78 1.68 5.73
N ARG A 206 -14.64 2.43 4.65
CA ARG A 206 -13.57 2.26 3.67
C ARG A 206 -12.70 3.49 3.64
N ILE A 207 -11.42 3.27 3.47
CA ILE A 207 -10.42 4.32 3.25
C ILE A 207 -9.83 4.20 1.86
N LYS A 208 -9.27 5.29 1.35
CA LYS A 208 -8.65 5.33 0.02
C LYS A 208 -7.36 4.50 -0.08
N GLY A 209 -6.85 3.99 1.06
CA GLY A 209 -5.58 3.30 1.16
C GLY A 209 -4.45 4.24 1.62
N TRP A 210 -3.22 3.79 1.51
CA TRP A 210 -2.06 4.58 1.89
C TRP A 210 -1.81 5.70 0.87
N MET A 211 -1.73 6.95 1.36
CA MET A 211 -1.58 8.17 0.53
C MET A 211 -0.27 8.92 0.80
N GLY A 212 0.62 8.34 1.58
CA GLY A 212 1.92 8.93 1.94
C GLY A 212 2.14 8.97 3.44
N ARG A 213 3.23 9.63 3.85
CA ARG A 213 3.60 9.80 5.25
C ARG A 213 3.16 11.17 5.76
N ALA A 214 2.66 11.22 6.98
CA ALA A 214 2.25 12.47 7.64
C ALA A 214 3.46 13.39 7.93
N ASP A 215 4.63 12.82 8.23
CA ASP A 215 5.88 13.53 8.44
C ASP A 215 6.46 14.15 7.14
N GLN A 216 5.99 13.73 5.98
CA GLN A 216 6.31 14.33 4.68
C GLN A 216 5.31 15.41 4.27
N THR A 217 4.31 15.68 5.09
CA THR A 217 3.35 16.77 4.85
C THR A 217 3.98 18.11 5.25
N ALA A 218 4.06 19.02 4.32
CA ALA A 218 4.55 20.39 4.57
C ALA A 218 3.38 21.32 4.93
N LYS A 219 3.54 22.14 5.98
CA LYS A 219 2.61 23.21 6.30
C LYS A 219 3.14 24.52 5.71
N VAL A 220 2.39 25.11 4.81
CA VAL A 220 2.74 26.34 4.11
C VAL A 220 1.62 27.36 4.30
N ARG A 221 1.89 28.48 4.98
CA ARG A 221 0.89 29.54 5.24
C ARG A 221 -0.45 29.02 5.75
N ALA A 222 -0.42 28.14 6.75
CA ALA A 222 -1.57 27.46 7.34
C ALA A 222 -2.29 26.40 6.46
N MET A 223 -1.86 26.16 5.22
CA MET A 223 -2.32 25.06 4.38
C MET A 223 -1.39 23.84 4.49
N PHE A 224 -1.96 22.66 4.41
CA PHE A 224 -1.18 21.42 4.37
C PHE A 224 -0.96 21.01 2.91
N VAL A 225 0.29 20.78 2.52
CA VAL A 225 0.65 20.22 1.23
C VAL A 225 1.07 18.78 1.44
N HIS A 226 0.29 17.86 0.91
CA HIS A 226 0.50 16.42 1.05
C HIS A 226 1.35 15.85 -0.09
N PRO A 227 2.10 14.79 0.14
CA PRO A 227 2.89 14.10 -0.90
C PRO A 227 2.07 13.71 -2.14
N SER A 228 0.80 13.34 -1.94
CA SER A 228 -0.12 12.99 -3.02
C SER A 228 -0.36 14.13 -4.02
N GLN A 229 -0.35 15.38 -3.57
CA GLN A 229 -0.50 16.56 -4.44
C GLN A 229 0.72 16.74 -5.34
N VAL A 230 1.93 16.54 -4.79
CA VAL A 230 3.18 16.56 -5.57
C VAL A 230 3.21 15.42 -6.60
N HIS A 231 2.74 14.24 -6.21
CA HIS A 231 2.64 13.10 -7.11
C HIS A 231 1.62 13.35 -8.25
N GLU A 232 0.48 13.97 -7.95
CA GLU A 232 -0.53 14.32 -8.95
C GLU A 232 0.02 15.31 -10.00
N ILE A 233 0.81 16.30 -9.57
CA ILE A 233 1.51 17.22 -10.48
C ILE A 233 2.46 16.42 -11.40
N ALA A 234 3.30 15.55 -10.84
CA ALA A 234 4.21 14.74 -11.63
C ALA A 234 3.45 13.84 -12.62
N ARG A 235 2.29 13.29 -12.24
CA ARG A 235 1.46 12.45 -13.10
C ARG A 235 0.84 13.21 -14.29
N ARG A 236 0.50 14.49 -14.11
CA ARG A 236 -0.03 15.34 -15.19
C ARG A 236 1.03 15.72 -16.23
N HIS A 237 2.31 15.63 -15.85
CA HIS A 237 3.44 16.00 -16.69
C HIS A 237 4.39 14.79 -16.89
N PRO A 238 4.15 13.94 -17.90
CA PRO A 238 4.94 12.72 -18.14
C PRO A 238 6.45 12.95 -18.32
N GLN A 239 6.86 14.19 -18.62
CA GLN A 239 8.25 14.61 -18.75
C GLN A 239 8.98 14.72 -17.40
N ILE A 240 8.20 14.75 -16.29
CA ILE A 240 8.76 14.85 -14.94
C ILE A 240 9.06 13.43 -14.44
N ARG A 241 10.34 13.11 -14.29
CA ARG A 241 10.79 11.82 -13.72
C ARG A 241 10.67 11.78 -12.20
N LYS A 242 11.06 12.89 -11.56
CA LYS A 242 10.98 13.05 -10.10
C LYS A 242 10.55 14.46 -9.76
N ALA A 243 9.75 14.59 -8.72
CA ALA A 243 9.36 15.86 -8.15
C ALA A 243 9.64 15.88 -6.65
N ARG A 244 10.15 17.00 -6.15
CA ARG A 244 10.39 17.24 -4.74
C ARG A 244 9.94 18.66 -4.36
N LEU A 245 8.99 18.75 -3.42
CA LEU A 245 8.62 20.01 -2.83
C LEU A 245 9.59 20.35 -1.70
N VAL A 246 10.14 21.55 -1.74
CA VAL A 246 10.98 22.12 -0.68
C VAL A 246 10.26 23.35 -0.13
N VAL A 247 10.02 23.33 1.17
CA VAL A 247 9.45 24.48 1.89
C VAL A 247 10.54 25.09 2.75
N THR A 248 10.81 26.36 2.53
CA THR A 248 11.76 27.16 3.31
C THR A 248 11.05 28.36 3.88
N GLY A 249 11.57 28.95 4.95
CA GLY A 249 11.02 30.16 5.52
C GLY A 249 11.18 30.21 7.05
N ARG A 250 11.01 31.40 7.60
CA ARG A 250 10.97 31.65 9.04
C ARG A 250 9.82 32.62 9.35
N MET A 251 9.13 32.39 10.46
CA MET A 251 8.11 33.33 10.99
C MET A 251 7.01 33.68 9.97
N ALA A 252 6.33 32.67 9.41
CA ALA A 252 5.22 32.81 8.47
C ALA A 252 5.57 33.39 7.07
N ASN A 253 6.85 33.57 6.75
CA ASN A 253 7.32 33.83 5.40
C ASN A 253 7.76 32.54 4.70
N ASP A 254 6.82 31.60 4.55
CA ASP A 254 7.10 30.34 3.89
C ASP A 254 7.20 30.54 2.37
N GLU A 255 8.29 30.05 1.81
CA GLU A 255 8.52 29.94 0.37
C GLU A 255 8.44 28.47 -0.02
N MET A 256 7.80 28.19 -1.13
CA MET A 256 7.58 26.86 -1.64
C MET A 256 8.20 26.73 -3.04
N ALA A 257 9.10 25.78 -3.21
CA ALA A 257 9.73 25.48 -4.49
C ALA A 257 9.51 24.00 -4.85
N LEU A 258 8.98 23.76 -6.03
CA LEU A 258 8.87 22.41 -6.59
C LEU A 258 10.08 22.17 -7.50
N HIS A 259 10.97 21.27 -7.08
CA HIS A 259 12.10 20.83 -7.88
C HIS A 259 11.70 19.64 -8.72
N CYS A 260 11.83 19.72 -10.04
CA CYS A 260 11.51 18.65 -10.97
C CYS A 260 12.74 18.19 -11.73
N GLU A 261 12.97 16.89 -11.80
CA GLU A 261 13.89 16.25 -12.71
C GLU A 261 13.12 15.91 -13.99
N VAL A 262 13.53 16.48 -15.13
CA VAL A 262 12.89 16.30 -16.44
C VAL A 262 13.78 15.58 -17.42
N ASP A 263 13.17 14.93 -18.42
CA ASP A 263 13.89 14.15 -19.43
C ASP A 263 14.86 15.00 -20.28
N ASN A 264 14.47 16.23 -20.60
CA ASN A 264 15.29 17.15 -21.41
C ASN A 264 15.33 18.54 -20.77
N PRO A 265 16.28 18.79 -19.85
CA PRO A 265 16.39 20.08 -19.15
C PRO A 265 16.82 21.26 -20.06
N HIS A 266 17.28 20.98 -21.26
CA HIS A 266 17.71 22.01 -22.24
C HIS A 266 16.58 22.46 -23.19
N ASP A 267 15.40 21.85 -23.11
CA ASP A 267 14.21 22.35 -23.81
C ASP A 267 13.54 23.48 -23.03
N ALA A 268 13.94 24.70 -23.33
CA ALA A 268 13.43 25.89 -22.66
C ALA A 268 11.91 26.08 -22.87
N SER A 269 11.39 25.80 -24.06
CA SER A 269 9.97 25.97 -24.39
C SER A 269 9.08 24.94 -23.67
N GLY A 270 9.53 23.69 -23.61
CA GLY A 270 8.86 22.63 -22.86
C GLY A 270 8.89 22.89 -21.35
N THR A 271 9.99 23.40 -20.84
CA THR A 271 10.15 23.76 -19.42
C THR A 271 9.23 24.90 -19.02
N GLU A 272 9.11 25.96 -19.82
CA GLU A 272 8.19 27.08 -19.56
C GLU A 272 6.72 26.65 -19.57
N ALA A 273 6.33 25.78 -20.51
CA ALA A 273 4.98 25.23 -20.57
C ALA A 273 4.63 24.41 -19.32
N ILE A 274 5.56 23.60 -18.82
CA ILE A 274 5.39 22.83 -17.57
C ILE A 274 5.24 23.79 -16.38
N ILE A 275 6.10 24.81 -16.25
CA ILE A 275 6.05 25.80 -15.17
C ILE A 275 4.73 26.55 -15.19
N GLY A 276 4.25 26.98 -16.36
CA GLY A 276 2.96 27.64 -16.54
C GLY A 276 1.81 26.79 -16.02
N SER A 277 1.73 25.54 -16.48
CA SER A 277 0.66 24.62 -16.10
C SER A 277 0.69 24.18 -14.63
N ILE A 278 1.83 24.23 -13.94
CA ILE A 278 1.92 23.93 -12.50
C ILE A 278 1.43 25.12 -11.64
N ARG A 279 1.52 26.33 -12.17
CA ARG A 279 1.11 27.55 -11.45
C ARG A 279 -0.38 27.83 -11.52
N GLU A 280 -1.09 27.26 -12.48
CA GLU A 280 -2.54 27.25 -12.59
C GLU A 280 -3.19 26.19 -11.69
#